data_87fa2d3d7258a3fa155e1bbf371dd0c4
#
_entry.id   87fa2d3d7258a3fa155e1bbf371dd0c4
#
_cell.length_a   1.000
_cell.length_b   1.000
_cell.length_c   1.000
_cell.angle_alpha   90.00
_cell.angle_beta   90.00
_cell.angle_gamma   90.00
#
_symmetry.space_group_name_H-M   'P 1'
#
loop_
_entity.id
_entity.type
_entity.pdbx_description
1 polymer ?
#
loop_
_entity_poly.entity_id
_entity_poly.type
_entity_poly.pdbx_seq_one_letter_code
_entity_poly.pdbx_strand_id
1 'polypeptide(L)'
;MSSTGNGNGNANEINKRSPIAICGIGCIFPQADNLEAYWENIKRGVNSITDVPRATHWSPDDYLDPDPKSPDMTYAARGGFISPIDFNPMEYGIAPKDIEATDTSQLLGMIAAKEALKDAGYWENKDFDRSRTSVILGLTGTLELVIPLGARLSHPIWRKALKDSGLDDETTQEVVDRISDSYVDWQENSFPGLLGNVAAGRIANRFDLGGTNCVVDAACASSLSAIHLAAMELESGKSDMVLAGG
;
A
#
# COMPACT_ATOMS: atom_id res chain seq x y z
N MET A 1 23.49 49.20 -44.98
CA MET A 1 23.10 47.99 -45.70
C MET A 1 22.67 46.97 -44.68
N SER A 2 21.40 46.76 -44.59
CA SER A 2 20.72 45.86 -43.67
C SER A 2 20.74 44.43 -44.17
N SER A 3 21.03 43.45 -43.34
CA SER A 3 20.69 42.08 -43.61
C SER A 3 19.86 41.55 -42.38
N THR A 4 18.58 41.52 -42.59
CA THR A 4 17.61 40.86 -41.73
C THR A 4 17.74 39.34 -41.93
N GLY A 5 18.31 38.65 -40.95
CA GLY A 5 18.26 37.19 -40.87
C GLY A 5 16.90 36.75 -40.34
N ASN A 6 16.05 36.22 -41.20
CA ASN A 6 14.81 35.56 -40.86
C ASN A 6 15.13 34.22 -40.19
N GLY A 7 15.04 34.18 -38.88
CA GLY A 7 15.00 32.93 -38.11
C GLY A 7 13.60 32.35 -38.07
N ASN A 8 13.15 31.68 -39.11
CA ASN A 8 12.01 30.78 -39.04
C ASN A 8 12.45 29.51 -38.27
N GLY A 9 12.45 29.59 -36.94
CA GLY A 9 12.48 28.42 -36.11
C GLY A 9 11.14 27.68 -36.27
N ASN A 10 11.22 26.46 -36.80
CA ASN A 10 10.07 25.56 -36.93
C ASN A 10 9.40 25.35 -35.58
N ALA A 11 8.27 26.03 -35.37
CA ALA A 11 7.40 25.86 -34.21
C ALA A 11 6.61 24.52 -34.21
N ASN A 12 7.05 23.52 -34.97
CA ASN A 12 6.36 22.24 -35.16
C ASN A 12 7.20 21.00 -34.78
N GLU A 13 8.27 21.14 -34.02
CA GLU A 13 8.72 20.01 -33.20
C GLU A 13 7.84 19.90 -31.96
N ILE A 14 6.61 19.43 -32.17
CA ILE A 14 5.81 18.82 -31.10
C ILE A 14 6.73 17.74 -30.55
N ASN A 15 7.18 17.95 -29.31
CA ASN A 15 8.01 17.08 -28.50
C ASN A 15 7.48 15.65 -28.64
N LYS A 16 8.03 14.85 -29.56
CA LYS A 16 7.67 13.44 -29.72
C LYS A 16 8.20 12.75 -28.48
N ARG A 17 7.34 12.62 -27.46
CA ARG A 17 7.66 11.82 -26.28
C ARG A 17 8.00 10.40 -26.73
N SER A 18 9.08 9.86 -26.21
CA SER A 18 9.42 8.47 -26.48
C SER A 18 8.29 7.58 -25.92
N PRO A 19 7.86 6.56 -26.67
CA PRO A 19 6.85 5.64 -26.15
C PRO A 19 7.38 4.91 -24.93
N ILE A 20 6.53 4.76 -23.91
CA ILE A 20 6.82 4.01 -22.70
C ILE A 20 6.08 2.67 -22.80
N ALA A 21 6.78 1.57 -22.57
CA ALA A 21 6.21 0.23 -22.58
C ALA A 21 5.79 -0.20 -21.18
N ILE A 22 4.64 -0.84 -21.06
CA ILE A 22 4.28 -1.66 -19.90
C ILE A 22 4.86 -3.04 -20.14
N CYS A 23 5.86 -3.44 -19.35
CA CYS A 23 6.60 -4.68 -19.54
C CYS A 23 6.04 -5.84 -18.71
N GLY A 24 5.38 -5.55 -17.60
CA GLY A 24 4.77 -6.53 -16.71
C GLY A 24 3.78 -5.92 -15.76
N ILE A 25 2.86 -6.74 -15.28
CA ILE A 25 1.79 -6.37 -14.36
C ILE A 25 1.74 -7.39 -13.22
N GLY A 26 1.69 -6.92 -11.98
CA GLY A 26 1.38 -7.72 -10.80
C GLY A 26 0.19 -7.11 -10.09
N CYS A 27 -0.75 -7.93 -9.69
CA CYS A 27 -1.96 -7.46 -9.03
C CYS A 27 -2.56 -8.48 -8.07
N ILE A 28 -3.29 -7.97 -7.09
CA ILE A 28 -4.09 -8.72 -6.14
C ILE A 28 -5.42 -8.00 -6.04
N PHE A 29 -6.51 -8.65 -6.44
CA PHE A 29 -7.84 -8.06 -6.39
C PHE A 29 -8.85 -9.03 -5.77
N PRO A 30 -10.01 -8.55 -5.32
CA PRO A 30 -11.08 -9.41 -4.85
C PRO A 30 -11.43 -10.49 -5.88
N GLN A 31 -11.42 -11.76 -5.48
CA GLN A 31 -11.64 -12.94 -6.32
C GLN A 31 -10.63 -13.09 -7.48
N ALA A 32 -9.45 -12.47 -7.37
CA ALA A 32 -8.39 -12.58 -8.36
C ALA A 32 -7.01 -12.42 -7.69
N ASP A 33 -6.37 -13.53 -7.40
CA ASP A 33 -5.08 -13.56 -6.69
C ASP A 33 -3.88 -13.35 -7.65
N ASN A 34 -4.15 -13.23 -8.96
CA ASN A 34 -3.15 -13.00 -10.00
C ASN A 34 -3.76 -12.31 -11.23
N LEU A 35 -2.90 -11.95 -12.18
CA LEU A 35 -3.28 -11.21 -13.39
C LEU A 35 -4.25 -11.99 -14.29
N GLU A 36 -4.04 -13.28 -14.48
CA GLU A 36 -4.88 -14.14 -15.31
C GLU A 36 -6.31 -14.21 -14.75
N ALA A 37 -6.45 -14.46 -13.45
CA ALA A 37 -7.76 -14.53 -12.80
C ALA A 37 -8.47 -13.15 -12.87
N TYR A 38 -7.72 -12.04 -12.69
CA TYR A 38 -8.28 -10.70 -12.81
C TYR A 38 -8.79 -10.43 -14.23
N TRP A 39 -8.01 -10.81 -15.25
CA TRP A 39 -8.41 -10.65 -16.64
C TRP A 39 -9.64 -11.48 -17.00
N GLU A 40 -9.72 -12.72 -16.51
CA GLU A 40 -10.91 -13.58 -16.70
C GLU A 40 -12.15 -12.96 -16.02
N ASN A 41 -11.99 -12.40 -14.81
CA ASN A 41 -13.08 -11.72 -14.12
C ASN A 41 -13.60 -10.51 -14.93
N ILE A 42 -12.70 -9.71 -15.51
CA ILE A 42 -13.08 -8.59 -16.39
C ILE A 42 -13.86 -9.10 -17.61
N LYS A 43 -13.34 -10.09 -18.32
CA LYS A 43 -13.99 -10.65 -19.52
C LYS A 43 -15.37 -11.23 -19.24
N ARG A 44 -15.55 -11.82 -18.05
CA ARG A 44 -16.82 -12.42 -17.63
C ARG A 44 -17.77 -11.43 -16.96
N GLY A 45 -17.35 -10.20 -16.71
CA GLY A 45 -18.14 -9.19 -15.98
C GLY A 45 -18.45 -9.59 -14.54
N VAL A 46 -17.49 -10.23 -13.86
CA VAL A 46 -17.67 -10.71 -12.48
C VAL A 46 -17.81 -9.51 -11.54
N ASN A 47 -18.87 -9.50 -10.75
CA ASN A 47 -19.03 -8.56 -9.64
C ASN A 47 -18.44 -9.18 -8.37
N SER A 48 -17.30 -8.64 -7.92
CA SER A 48 -16.58 -9.12 -6.74
C SER A 48 -17.00 -8.44 -5.43
N ILE A 49 -18.10 -7.66 -5.44
CA ILE A 49 -18.66 -7.09 -4.22
C ILE A 49 -19.49 -8.16 -3.50
N THR A 50 -19.06 -8.51 -2.30
CA THR A 50 -19.69 -9.54 -1.44
C THR A 50 -20.04 -8.96 -0.09
N ASP A 51 -20.78 -9.72 0.72
CA ASP A 51 -20.95 -9.39 2.13
C ASP A 51 -19.62 -9.57 2.86
N VAL A 52 -19.39 -8.76 3.92
CA VAL A 52 -18.16 -8.83 4.71
C VAL A 52 -17.99 -10.23 5.33
N PRO A 53 -16.80 -10.85 5.18
CA PRO A 53 -16.54 -12.17 5.75
C PRO A 53 -16.58 -12.11 7.28
N ARG A 54 -17.43 -12.92 7.91
CA ARG A 54 -17.54 -12.98 9.40
C ARG A 54 -16.34 -13.64 10.09
N ALA A 55 -15.48 -14.30 9.33
CA ALA A 55 -14.29 -14.97 9.84
C ALA A 55 -13.07 -14.03 10.00
N THR A 56 -13.21 -12.76 9.67
CA THR A 56 -12.15 -11.75 9.90
C THR A 56 -12.18 -11.25 11.34
N HIS A 57 -11.05 -10.69 11.80
CA HIS A 57 -10.96 -10.03 13.12
C HIS A 57 -11.83 -8.76 13.24
N TRP A 58 -12.45 -8.35 12.14
CA TRP A 58 -13.39 -7.24 12.07
C TRP A 58 -14.82 -7.78 12.08
N SER A 59 -15.56 -7.54 13.16
CA SER A 59 -16.95 -7.96 13.29
C SER A 59 -17.89 -6.88 12.73
N PRO A 60 -18.64 -7.18 11.67
CA PRO A 60 -19.62 -6.23 11.16
C PRO A 60 -20.73 -5.94 12.19
N ASP A 61 -21.04 -6.91 13.06
CA ASP A 61 -22.13 -6.77 14.04
C ASP A 61 -21.82 -5.67 15.09
N ASP A 62 -20.55 -5.34 15.32
CA ASP A 62 -20.12 -4.29 16.24
C ASP A 62 -20.15 -2.88 15.63
N TYR A 63 -20.20 -2.78 14.28
CA TYR A 63 -20.07 -1.50 13.57
C TYR A 63 -21.20 -1.24 12.58
N LEU A 64 -22.16 -2.16 12.43
CA LEU A 64 -23.24 -2.02 11.46
C LEU A 64 -24.51 -1.47 12.11
N ASP A 65 -24.96 -0.31 11.64
CA ASP A 65 -26.28 0.22 11.95
C ASP A 65 -26.96 0.66 10.63
N PRO A 66 -28.18 0.22 10.33
CA PRO A 66 -28.90 0.61 9.14
C PRO A 66 -29.24 2.13 9.09
N ASP A 67 -29.22 2.84 10.21
CA ASP A 67 -29.36 4.29 10.25
C ASP A 67 -28.02 4.96 9.84
N PRO A 68 -27.96 5.64 8.67
CA PRO A 68 -26.74 6.30 8.19
C PRO A 68 -26.31 7.49 9.07
N LYS A 69 -27.10 7.86 10.08
CA LYS A 69 -26.79 8.96 11.01
C LYS A 69 -26.27 8.48 12.34
N SER A 70 -26.24 7.17 12.60
CA SER A 70 -25.67 6.62 13.81
C SER A 70 -24.16 6.96 13.89
N PRO A 71 -23.71 7.63 14.97
CA PRO A 71 -22.31 7.98 15.14
C PRO A 71 -21.44 6.71 15.27
N ASP A 72 -20.23 6.78 14.70
CA ASP A 72 -19.23 5.71 14.79
C ASP A 72 -19.65 4.36 14.20
N MET A 73 -20.72 4.34 13.38
CA MET A 73 -21.26 3.16 12.74
C MET A 73 -21.18 3.24 11.22
N THR A 74 -21.19 2.08 10.56
CA THR A 74 -21.38 1.98 9.11
C THR A 74 -22.77 1.44 8.78
N TYR A 75 -23.38 1.94 7.73
CA TYR A 75 -24.65 1.44 7.21
C TYR A 75 -24.51 0.38 6.14
N ALA A 76 -23.28 0.05 5.74
CA ALA A 76 -23.00 -0.92 4.69
C ALA A 76 -21.99 -1.98 5.16
N ALA A 77 -22.33 -3.25 4.94
CA ALA A 77 -21.49 -4.41 5.23
C ALA A 77 -21.11 -5.19 3.96
N ARG A 78 -20.89 -4.46 2.85
CA ARG A 78 -20.52 -5.06 1.56
C ARG A 78 -19.31 -4.36 0.99
N GLY A 79 -18.40 -5.13 0.39
CA GLY A 79 -17.17 -4.61 -0.20
C GLY A 79 -16.49 -5.65 -1.08
N GLY A 80 -15.38 -5.24 -1.69
CA GLY A 80 -14.46 -6.16 -2.36
C GLY A 80 -13.40 -6.62 -1.37
N PHE A 81 -13.38 -7.90 -1.04
CA PHE A 81 -12.44 -8.48 -0.09
C PHE A 81 -11.47 -9.39 -0.85
N ILE A 82 -10.17 -9.18 -0.63
CA ILE A 82 -9.12 -10.07 -1.16
C ILE A 82 -9.13 -11.38 -0.39
N SER A 83 -8.74 -12.47 -1.06
CA SER A 83 -8.56 -13.77 -0.42
C SER A 83 -7.42 -13.71 0.60
N PRO A 84 -7.46 -14.54 1.67
CA PRO A 84 -6.30 -14.70 2.53
C PRO A 84 -5.07 -15.11 1.71
N ILE A 85 -3.94 -14.46 1.94
CA ILE A 85 -2.69 -14.70 1.21
C ILE A 85 -1.64 -15.19 2.19
N ASP A 86 -1.03 -16.34 1.88
CA ASP A 86 0.12 -16.84 2.62
C ASP A 86 1.35 -16.00 2.29
N PHE A 87 1.89 -15.33 3.31
CA PHE A 87 3.11 -14.53 3.18
C PHE A 87 4.29 -15.26 3.81
N ASN A 88 5.27 -15.63 2.98
CA ASN A 88 6.51 -16.22 3.48
C ASN A 88 7.53 -15.11 3.80
N PRO A 89 7.71 -14.71 5.07
CA PRO A 89 8.59 -13.61 5.41
C PRO A 89 10.06 -13.85 5.03
N MET A 90 10.50 -15.10 5.08
CA MET A 90 11.88 -15.45 4.76
C MET A 90 12.24 -15.22 3.30
N GLU A 91 11.27 -15.35 2.41
CA GLU A 91 11.43 -15.07 0.97
C GLU A 91 11.74 -13.59 0.72
N TYR A 92 11.17 -12.71 1.56
CA TYR A 92 11.36 -11.26 1.48
C TYR A 92 12.38 -10.73 2.49
N GLY A 93 13.11 -11.62 3.17
CA GLY A 93 14.12 -11.26 4.16
C GLY A 93 13.55 -10.49 5.35
N ILE A 94 12.30 -10.76 5.74
CA ILE A 94 11.64 -10.21 6.93
C ILE A 94 11.73 -11.25 8.03
N ALA A 95 12.09 -10.84 9.25
CA ALA A 95 12.04 -11.76 10.37
C ALA A 95 10.58 -12.07 10.73
N PRO A 96 10.21 -13.34 10.99
CA PRO A 96 8.81 -13.70 11.30
C PRO A 96 8.19 -12.86 12.43
N LYS A 97 8.97 -12.50 13.44
CA LYS A 97 8.55 -11.65 14.56
C LYS A 97 8.16 -10.22 14.15
N ASP A 98 8.65 -9.75 13.00
CA ASP A 98 8.43 -8.38 12.55
C ASP A 98 7.14 -8.24 11.72
N ILE A 99 6.47 -9.35 11.37
CA ILE A 99 5.27 -9.34 10.53
C ILE A 99 4.14 -8.59 11.21
N GLU A 100 3.86 -8.90 12.47
CA GLU A 100 2.77 -8.27 13.23
C GLU A 100 2.97 -6.76 13.44
N ALA A 101 4.23 -6.28 13.33
CA ALA A 101 4.59 -4.88 13.39
C ALA A 101 4.92 -4.30 12.00
N THR A 102 4.37 -4.89 10.96
CA THR A 102 4.48 -4.41 9.57
C THR A 102 3.08 -4.30 8.98
N ASP A 103 2.73 -3.10 8.52
CA ASP A 103 1.42 -2.89 7.90
C ASP A 103 1.22 -3.78 6.67
N THR A 104 0.02 -4.35 6.54
CA THR A 104 -0.35 -5.28 5.46
C THR A 104 -0.10 -4.69 4.07
N SER A 105 -0.30 -3.37 3.89
CA SER A 105 -0.04 -2.70 2.62
C SER A 105 1.42 -2.81 2.17
N GLN A 106 2.38 -2.81 3.10
CA GLN A 106 3.80 -3.02 2.79
C GLN A 106 4.07 -4.45 2.32
N LEU A 107 3.40 -5.44 2.93
CA LEU A 107 3.55 -6.86 2.58
C LEU A 107 2.93 -7.15 1.19
N LEU A 108 1.71 -6.68 0.97
CA LEU A 108 1.02 -6.82 -0.32
C LEU A 108 1.76 -6.12 -1.45
N GLY A 109 2.30 -4.94 -1.19
CA GLY A 109 3.12 -4.20 -2.15
C GLY A 109 4.34 -4.99 -2.63
N MET A 110 5.01 -5.74 -1.73
CA MET A 110 6.14 -6.60 -2.11
C MET A 110 5.70 -7.79 -2.97
N ILE A 111 4.55 -8.40 -2.66
CA ILE A 111 4.00 -9.49 -3.48
C ILE A 111 3.68 -8.99 -4.89
N ALA A 112 2.92 -7.89 -5.00
CA ALA A 112 2.55 -7.32 -6.28
C ALA A 112 3.77 -6.88 -7.11
N ALA A 113 4.76 -6.26 -6.48
CA ALA A 113 6.00 -5.86 -7.14
C ALA A 113 6.81 -7.06 -7.66
N LYS A 114 6.87 -8.16 -6.88
CA LYS A 114 7.50 -9.41 -7.31
C LYS A 114 6.79 -10.01 -8.51
N GLU A 115 5.47 -10.10 -8.47
CA GLU A 115 4.69 -10.66 -9.57
C GLU A 115 4.82 -9.79 -10.84
N ALA A 116 4.88 -8.46 -10.72
CA ALA A 116 5.15 -7.57 -11.85
C ALA A 116 6.53 -7.81 -12.48
N LEU A 117 7.57 -8.02 -11.66
CA LEU A 117 8.92 -8.36 -12.15
C LEU A 117 8.98 -9.76 -12.77
N LYS A 118 8.21 -10.73 -12.26
CA LYS A 118 8.10 -12.07 -12.86
C LYS A 118 7.42 -12.00 -14.23
N ASP A 119 6.28 -11.31 -14.32
CA ASP A 119 5.54 -11.15 -15.57
C ASP A 119 6.39 -10.45 -16.63
N ALA A 120 7.19 -9.45 -16.22
CA ALA A 120 8.17 -8.79 -17.09
C ALA A 120 9.39 -9.66 -17.47
N GLY A 121 9.58 -10.83 -16.85
CA GLY A 121 10.75 -11.68 -17.04
C GLY A 121 12.04 -11.18 -16.35
N TYR A 122 11.93 -10.24 -15.42
CA TYR A 122 13.08 -9.63 -14.72
C TYR A 122 13.31 -10.17 -13.31
N TRP A 123 12.45 -11.02 -12.78
CA TRP A 123 12.66 -11.57 -11.43
C TRP A 123 13.89 -12.48 -11.36
N GLU A 124 14.01 -13.43 -12.27
CA GLU A 124 15.14 -14.37 -12.38
C GLU A 124 16.30 -13.77 -13.19
N ASN A 125 16.00 -12.85 -14.10
CA ASN A 125 16.98 -12.20 -14.97
C ASN A 125 17.70 -11.08 -14.20
N LYS A 126 19.02 -11.10 -14.25
CA LYS A 126 19.88 -10.07 -13.65
C LYS A 126 20.47 -9.09 -14.68
N ASP A 127 20.08 -9.20 -15.95
CA ASP A 127 20.67 -8.43 -17.06
C ASP A 127 20.07 -7.02 -17.23
N PHE A 128 19.36 -6.49 -16.21
CA PHE A 128 18.90 -5.11 -16.20
C PHE A 128 19.59 -4.30 -15.09
N ASP A 129 19.73 -3.01 -15.32
CA ASP A 129 20.37 -2.13 -14.35
C ASP A 129 19.43 -1.81 -13.18
N ARG A 130 19.59 -2.57 -12.09
CA ARG A 130 18.84 -2.37 -10.87
C ARG A 130 19.08 -1.00 -10.23
N SER A 131 20.28 -0.42 -10.43
CA SER A 131 20.61 0.91 -9.88
C SER A 131 19.80 2.03 -10.55
N ARG A 132 19.27 1.78 -11.76
CA ARG A 132 18.42 2.69 -12.52
C ARG A 132 16.95 2.29 -12.56
N THR A 133 16.55 1.44 -11.60
CA THR A 133 15.17 0.99 -11.44
C THR A 133 14.55 1.66 -10.22
N SER A 134 13.47 2.41 -10.43
CA SER A 134 12.75 3.15 -9.41
C SER A 134 11.49 2.42 -8.91
N VAL A 135 11.01 2.81 -7.73
CA VAL A 135 9.75 2.33 -7.14
C VAL A 135 8.90 3.54 -6.74
N ILE A 136 7.76 3.73 -7.38
CA ILE A 136 6.84 4.83 -7.09
C ILE A 136 5.45 4.25 -6.83
N LEU A 137 4.99 4.31 -5.57
CA LEU A 137 3.73 3.71 -5.17
C LEU A 137 2.70 4.75 -4.79
N GLY A 138 1.46 4.52 -5.19
CA GLY A 138 0.29 5.20 -4.65
C GLY A 138 -0.15 4.52 -3.35
N LEU A 139 -0.08 5.22 -2.23
CA LEU A 139 -0.46 4.67 -0.94
C LEU A 139 -0.98 5.77 -0.02
N THR A 140 -2.18 5.59 0.50
CA THR A 140 -2.83 6.50 1.44
C THR A 140 -2.84 5.87 2.83
N GLY A 141 -1.75 6.08 3.58
CA GLY A 141 -1.62 5.62 4.95
C GLY A 141 -1.34 4.12 5.11
N THR A 142 -1.10 3.72 6.36
CA THR A 142 -0.82 2.36 6.82
C THR A 142 -1.74 2.08 8.01
N LEU A 143 -3.05 2.06 7.73
CA LEU A 143 -4.08 2.21 8.77
C LEU A 143 -4.23 0.97 9.64
N GLU A 144 -3.95 -0.21 9.12
CA GLU A 144 -4.09 -1.46 9.88
C GLU A 144 -3.11 -1.54 11.06
N LEU A 145 -1.95 -0.92 10.94
CA LEU A 145 -0.98 -0.87 12.03
C LEU A 145 -1.06 0.43 12.85
N VAL A 146 -1.25 1.57 12.18
CA VAL A 146 -1.29 2.89 12.86
C VAL A 146 -2.44 3.00 13.84
N ILE A 147 -3.63 2.51 13.49
CA ILE A 147 -4.82 2.63 14.35
C ILE A 147 -4.65 1.83 15.64
N PRO A 148 -4.30 0.53 15.60
CA PRO A 148 -4.07 -0.24 16.84
C PRO A 148 -2.94 0.31 17.69
N LEU A 149 -1.81 0.69 17.11
CA LEU A 149 -0.70 1.29 17.87
C LEU A 149 -1.09 2.64 18.46
N GLY A 150 -1.87 3.45 17.74
CA GLY A 150 -2.43 4.70 18.23
C GLY A 150 -3.40 4.50 19.39
N ALA A 151 -4.25 3.47 19.31
CA ALA A 151 -5.20 3.12 20.38
C ALA A 151 -4.47 2.81 21.70
N ARG A 152 -3.36 2.08 21.69
CA ARG A 152 -2.54 1.82 22.89
C ARG A 152 -2.13 3.10 23.63
N LEU A 153 -1.89 4.20 22.92
CA LEU A 153 -1.50 5.48 23.51
C LEU A 153 -2.66 6.16 24.25
N SER A 154 -3.89 5.65 24.12
CA SER A 154 -5.08 6.16 24.81
C SER A 154 -5.22 5.67 26.26
N HIS A 155 -4.32 4.84 26.76
CA HIS A 155 -4.38 4.30 28.12
C HIS A 155 -4.50 5.36 29.25
N PRO A 156 -3.94 6.58 29.18
CA PRO A 156 -4.21 7.58 30.21
C PRO A 156 -5.68 8.04 30.23
N ILE A 157 -6.34 8.07 29.06
CA ILE A 157 -7.76 8.42 28.93
C ILE A 157 -8.60 7.30 29.54
N TRP A 158 -8.28 6.05 29.24
CA TRP A 158 -8.98 4.88 29.79
C TRP A 158 -8.87 4.84 31.32
N ARG A 159 -7.65 5.01 31.87
CA ARG A 159 -7.44 5.09 33.33
C ARG A 159 -8.31 6.16 33.97
N LYS A 160 -8.31 7.36 33.39
CA LYS A 160 -9.10 8.47 33.92
C LYS A 160 -10.59 8.11 33.91
N ALA A 161 -11.12 7.61 32.81
CA ALA A 161 -12.53 7.25 32.67
C ALA A 161 -12.95 6.18 33.66
N LEU A 162 -12.12 5.14 33.83
CA LEU A 162 -12.41 4.04 34.80
C LEU A 162 -12.41 4.53 36.25
N LYS A 163 -11.43 5.38 36.64
CA LYS A 163 -11.38 5.99 37.98
C LYS A 163 -12.56 6.93 38.21
N ASP A 164 -12.91 7.76 37.25
CA ASP A 164 -14.07 8.64 37.33
C ASP A 164 -15.40 7.84 37.46
N SER A 165 -15.39 6.58 36.99
CA SER A 165 -16.51 5.64 37.13
C SER A 165 -16.51 4.89 38.46
N GLY A 166 -15.56 5.16 39.35
CA GLY A 166 -15.51 4.62 40.71
C GLY A 166 -14.72 3.31 40.87
N LEU A 167 -13.95 2.87 39.85
CA LEU A 167 -13.05 1.72 39.98
C LEU A 167 -11.82 2.09 40.80
N ASP A 168 -11.37 1.13 41.64
CA ASP A 168 -10.09 1.25 42.33
C ASP A 168 -8.89 1.16 41.42
N ASP A 169 -7.69 1.46 41.94
CA ASP A 169 -6.48 1.53 41.17
C ASP A 169 -6.04 0.17 40.59
N GLU A 170 -6.24 -0.91 41.32
CA GLU A 170 -5.85 -2.27 40.90
C GLU A 170 -6.74 -2.74 39.77
N THR A 171 -8.04 -2.66 39.92
CA THR A 171 -9.03 -3.02 38.87
C THR A 171 -8.84 -2.15 37.62
N THR A 172 -8.61 -0.84 37.83
CA THR A 172 -8.34 0.10 36.72
C THR A 172 -7.12 -0.34 35.91
N GLN A 173 -6.02 -0.71 36.61
CA GLN A 173 -4.81 -1.14 35.91
C GLN A 173 -5.03 -2.46 35.16
N GLU A 174 -5.70 -3.45 35.81
CA GLU A 174 -6.03 -4.73 35.19
C GLU A 174 -6.84 -4.55 33.88
N VAL A 175 -7.87 -3.69 33.91
CA VAL A 175 -8.69 -3.42 32.72
C VAL A 175 -7.86 -2.75 31.62
N VAL A 176 -7.03 -1.76 31.95
CA VAL A 176 -6.16 -1.08 30.98
C VAL A 176 -5.15 -2.04 30.36
N ASP A 177 -4.57 -2.94 31.14
CA ASP A 177 -3.62 -3.94 30.64
C ASP A 177 -4.33 -4.90 29.68
N ARG A 178 -5.51 -5.41 30.01
CA ARG A 178 -6.31 -6.27 29.12
C ARG A 178 -6.68 -5.58 27.80
N ILE A 179 -7.03 -4.28 27.85
CA ILE A 179 -7.29 -3.51 26.62
C ILE A 179 -6.00 -3.38 25.79
N SER A 180 -4.89 -3.08 26.45
CA SER A 180 -3.58 -2.92 25.78
C SER A 180 -3.13 -4.23 25.12
N ASP A 181 -3.33 -5.37 25.78
CA ASP A 181 -2.96 -6.70 25.27
C ASP A 181 -3.80 -7.14 24.06
N SER A 182 -4.90 -6.43 23.77
CA SER A 182 -5.71 -6.65 22.56
C SER A 182 -5.09 -6.03 21.31
N TYR A 183 -4.03 -5.23 21.47
CA TYR A 183 -3.33 -4.56 20.37
C TYR A 183 -1.89 -5.04 20.29
N VAL A 184 -1.32 -5.00 19.07
CA VAL A 184 0.08 -5.33 18.87
C VAL A 184 0.99 -4.45 19.72
N ASP A 185 2.01 -5.04 20.32
CA ASP A 185 2.99 -4.33 21.13
C ASP A 185 3.90 -3.44 20.30
N TRP A 186 4.36 -2.33 20.91
CA TRP A 186 5.45 -1.55 20.35
C TRP A 186 6.74 -2.34 20.37
N GLN A 187 7.34 -2.49 19.21
CA GLN A 187 8.62 -3.14 19.01
C GLN A 187 9.47 -2.31 18.04
N GLU A 188 10.73 -2.69 17.86
CA GLU A 188 11.68 -1.95 17.02
C GLU A 188 11.14 -1.72 15.59
N ASN A 189 10.47 -2.73 15.02
CA ASN A 189 9.91 -2.66 13.66
C ASN A 189 8.57 -1.88 13.59
N SER A 190 7.95 -1.50 14.70
CA SER A 190 6.67 -0.78 14.69
C SER A 190 6.78 0.56 13.96
N PHE A 191 7.85 1.33 14.21
CA PHE A 191 8.01 2.63 13.57
C PHE A 191 8.18 2.52 12.04
N PRO A 192 9.12 1.74 11.47
CA PRO A 192 9.17 1.55 10.03
C PRO A 192 7.93 0.82 9.49
N GLY A 193 7.31 -0.05 10.28
CA GLY A 193 6.11 -0.79 9.88
C GLY A 193 4.89 0.09 9.64
N LEU A 194 4.78 1.22 10.35
CA LEU A 194 3.65 2.15 10.23
C LEU A 194 3.87 3.29 9.22
N LEU A 195 5.04 3.41 8.62
CA LEU A 195 5.34 4.50 7.69
C LEU A 195 5.01 4.14 6.25
N GLY A 196 4.14 4.91 5.59
CA GLY A 196 3.73 4.67 4.20
C GLY A 196 4.91 4.68 3.21
N ASN A 197 5.85 5.62 3.36
CA ASN A 197 7.04 5.69 2.48
C ASN A 197 7.94 4.45 2.57
N VAL A 198 7.89 3.71 3.68
CA VAL A 198 8.66 2.48 3.85
C VAL A 198 8.16 1.37 2.92
N ALA A 199 6.92 1.41 2.45
CA ALA A 199 6.43 0.45 1.45
C ALA A 199 7.31 0.45 0.20
N ALA A 200 7.53 1.60 -0.43
CA ALA A 200 8.40 1.72 -1.58
C ALA A 200 9.88 1.44 -1.23
N GLY A 201 10.35 1.96 -0.08
CA GLY A 201 11.72 1.74 0.40
C GLY A 201 12.01 0.27 0.69
N ARG A 202 11.05 -0.48 1.22
CA ARG A 202 11.19 -1.91 1.50
C ARG A 202 11.30 -2.72 0.22
N ILE A 203 10.47 -2.43 -0.80
CA ILE A 203 10.58 -3.05 -2.13
C ILE A 203 11.95 -2.75 -2.73
N ALA A 204 12.35 -1.48 -2.77
CA ALA A 204 13.64 -1.07 -3.31
C ALA A 204 14.80 -1.80 -2.61
N ASN A 205 14.80 -1.82 -1.28
CA ASN A 205 15.84 -2.49 -0.50
C ASN A 205 15.88 -4.01 -0.72
N ARG A 206 14.71 -4.69 -0.70
CA ARG A 206 14.65 -6.16 -0.79
C ARG A 206 14.92 -6.68 -2.18
N PHE A 207 14.63 -5.90 -3.21
CA PHE A 207 14.84 -6.28 -4.61
C PHE A 207 16.11 -5.66 -5.20
N ASP A 208 16.91 -4.98 -4.36
CA ASP A 208 18.17 -4.33 -4.74
C ASP A 208 17.99 -3.32 -5.88
N LEU A 209 17.00 -2.43 -5.73
CA LEU A 209 16.67 -1.39 -6.70
C LEU A 209 17.19 -0.04 -6.21
N GLY A 210 18.08 0.59 -7.00
CA GLY A 210 18.83 1.77 -6.59
C GLY A 210 18.30 3.11 -7.10
N GLY A 211 17.21 3.11 -7.85
CA GLY A 211 16.55 4.33 -8.33
C GLY A 211 15.77 5.07 -7.25
N THR A 212 14.94 6.02 -7.65
CA THR A 212 14.03 6.71 -6.74
C THR A 212 13.09 5.71 -6.07
N ASN A 213 12.90 5.83 -4.75
CA ASN A 213 11.81 5.14 -4.07
C ASN A 213 10.99 6.15 -3.28
N CYS A 214 9.70 6.25 -3.59
CA CYS A 214 8.79 7.18 -2.94
C CYS A 214 7.35 6.69 -2.99
N VAL A 215 6.54 7.32 -2.17
CA VAL A 215 5.09 7.14 -2.14
C VAL A 215 4.43 8.46 -2.50
N VAL A 216 3.36 8.40 -3.27
CA VAL A 216 2.48 9.53 -3.57
C VAL A 216 1.09 9.26 -3.01
N ASP A 217 0.52 10.25 -2.36
CA ASP A 217 -0.85 10.22 -1.88
C ASP A 217 -1.67 11.28 -2.63
N ALA A 218 -2.65 10.81 -3.36
CA ALA A 218 -3.67 11.59 -4.03
C ALA A 218 -5.04 10.91 -3.86
N ALA A 219 -5.26 10.29 -2.71
CA ALA A 219 -6.43 9.49 -2.37
C ALA A 219 -6.74 8.47 -3.48
N CYS A 220 -7.97 8.42 -4.01
CA CYS A 220 -8.37 7.47 -5.05
C CYS A 220 -7.58 7.62 -6.38
N ALA A 221 -6.87 8.72 -6.58
CA ALA A 221 -6.03 8.97 -7.76
C ALA A 221 -4.55 8.59 -7.56
N SER A 222 -4.16 8.04 -6.41
CA SER A 222 -2.76 7.76 -6.07
C SER A 222 -2.07 6.86 -7.08
N SER A 223 -2.73 5.77 -7.50
CA SER A 223 -2.16 4.83 -8.47
C SER A 223 -1.85 5.50 -9.82
N LEU A 224 -2.78 6.31 -10.35
CA LEU A 224 -2.56 7.05 -11.60
C LEU A 224 -1.50 8.15 -11.44
N SER A 225 -1.41 8.78 -10.27
CA SER A 225 -0.38 9.76 -9.94
C SER A 225 1.00 9.11 -9.90
N ALA A 226 1.12 7.91 -9.33
CA ALA A 226 2.35 7.12 -9.33
C ALA A 226 2.81 6.78 -10.76
N ILE A 227 1.89 6.34 -11.62
CA ILE A 227 2.17 6.06 -13.03
C ILE A 227 2.61 7.33 -13.78
N HIS A 228 1.99 8.47 -13.51
CA HIS A 228 2.38 9.75 -14.09
C HIS A 228 3.80 10.16 -13.71
N LEU A 229 4.14 10.07 -12.43
CA LEU A 229 5.51 10.35 -11.95
C LEU A 229 6.53 9.38 -12.54
N ALA A 230 6.18 8.10 -12.67
CA ALA A 230 7.02 7.10 -13.32
C ALA A 230 7.31 7.46 -14.79
N ALA A 231 6.28 7.87 -15.52
CA ALA A 231 6.45 8.33 -16.90
C ALA A 231 7.40 9.53 -16.98
N MET A 232 7.28 10.50 -16.08
CA MET A 232 8.19 11.65 -16.03
C MET A 232 9.64 11.24 -15.73
N GLU A 233 9.88 10.28 -14.84
CA GLU A 233 11.23 9.77 -14.56
C GLU A 233 11.85 9.06 -15.77
N LEU A 234 11.06 8.25 -16.49
CA LEU A 234 11.51 7.58 -17.70
C LEU A 234 11.80 8.58 -18.84
N GLU A 235 10.90 9.54 -19.07
CA GLU A 235 11.06 10.58 -20.08
C GLU A 235 12.30 11.47 -19.83
N SER A 236 12.61 11.72 -18.56
CA SER A 236 13.80 12.50 -18.16
C SER A 236 15.12 11.71 -18.23
N GLY A 237 15.06 10.40 -18.47
CA GLY A 237 16.22 9.51 -18.45
C GLY A 237 16.81 9.28 -17.07
N LYS A 238 16.08 9.61 -15.99
CA LYS A 238 16.53 9.39 -14.62
C LYS A 238 16.49 7.91 -14.23
N SER A 239 15.51 7.19 -14.76
CA SER A 239 15.36 5.74 -14.60
C SER A 239 15.16 5.07 -15.95
N ASP A 240 15.58 3.81 -16.06
CA ASP A 240 15.36 2.98 -17.24
C ASP A 240 14.15 2.06 -17.08
N MET A 241 13.77 1.78 -15.81
CA MET A 241 12.59 1.05 -15.45
C MET A 241 11.98 1.63 -14.17
N VAL A 242 10.66 1.57 -14.03
CA VAL A 242 9.95 1.99 -12.82
C VAL A 242 8.87 0.96 -12.48
N LEU A 243 8.88 0.49 -11.24
CA LEU A 243 7.73 -0.19 -10.64
C LEU A 243 6.77 0.89 -10.13
N ALA A 244 5.59 0.98 -10.73
CA ALA A 244 4.62 2.00 -10.40
C ALA A 244 3.21 1.42 -10.27
N GLY A 245 2.46 1.85 -9.26
CA GLY A 245 1.10 1.40 -9.01
C GLY A 245 0.61 1.81 -7.62
N GLY A 246 -0.51 1.23 -7.18
CA GLY A 246 -1.08 1.45 -5.85
C GLY A 246 -2.55 1.11 -5.79
#